data_3ad78d222971d834bccd81da7d3ee78b
#
_entry.id   3ad78d222971d834bccd81da7d3ee78b
#
_cell.length_a   1.000
_cell.length_b   1.000
_cell.length_c   1.000
_cell.angle_alpha   90.00
_cell.angle_beta   90.00
_cell.angle_gamma   90.00
#
_symmetry.space_group_name_H-M   'P 1'
#
loop_
_entity.id
_entity.type
_entity.pdbx_description
1 polymer ?
#
loop_
_entity_poly.entity_id
_entity_poly.type
_entity_poly.pdbx_seq_one_letter_code
_entity_poly.pdbx_strand_id
1 'polypeptide(L)'
;MGAVARALHRQNGWLRQNIELEAQSIASLSAGQLRARMTRYNAALLAAVDANASVLDTLYGPPPSWSWPTLTLPWQSTDRNVDIYNGLGSVWRHLAKDWSAEGHSGMRDLNARLTSMISDELRSNAPSSSPTVLLPGCGTGRLAWEVACALPEASVIGTDVSEAQLGVARHMLACTEPGSLTVHPWLDESRNNATDQSRLAALAVPDVAPGAAPANLSLQLVQPGAARLVPASAAAQQMDVVCTCFFLDCLPDTLAAVRAVRHARG
;
A
#
# COMPACT_ATOMS: atom_id res chain seq x y z
N MET A 1 3.54 0.63 -14.79
CA MET A 1 3.24 1.88 -14.07
C MET A 1 2.19 2.76 -14.72
N GLY A 2 2.22 3.04 -16.01
CA GLY A 2 1.28 4.00 -16.62
C GLY A 2 -0.23 3.68 -16.49
N ALA A 3 -0.65 2.41 -16.49
CA ALA A 3 -2.06 2.05 -16.36
C ALA A 3 -2.55 2.21 -14.91
N VAL A 4 -1.75 1.80 -13.94
CA VAL A 4 -2.05 1.95 -12.50
C VAL A 4 -2.09 3.41 -12.11
N ALA A 5 -1.10 4.21 -12.51
CA ALA A 5 -1.10 5.66 -12.27
C ALA A 5 -2.38 6.30 -12.78
N ARG A 6 -2.76 6.02 -14.02
CA ARG A 6 -4.02 6.52 -14.61
C ARG A 6 -5.26 6.09 -13.82
N ALA A 7 -5.28 4.87 -13.30
CA ALA A 7 -6.40 4.37 -12.50
C ALA A 7 -6.53 5.13 -11.17
N LEU A 8 -5.42 5.31 -10.46
CA LEU A 8 -5.39 6.02 -9.17
C LEU A 8 -5.76 7.50 -9.32
N HIS A 9 -5.23 8.19 -10.34
CA HIS A 9 -5.63 9.57 -10.63
C HIS A 9 -7.12 9.69 -10.99
N ARG A 10 -7.68 8.74 -11.76
CA ARG A 10 -9.12 8.72 -12.04
C ARG A 10 -9.97 8.56 -10.77
N GLN A 11 -9.57 7.67 -9.86
CA GLN A 11 -10.30 7.49 -8.59
C GLN A 11 -10.28 8.75 -7.75
N ASN A 12 -9.13 9.43 -7.67
CA ASN A 12 -9.03 10.69 -6.95
C ASN A 12 -9.91 11.79 -7.60
N GLY A 13 -9.91 11.88 -8.93
CA GLY A 13 -10.76 12.81 -9.69
C GLY A 13 -12.25 12.52 -9.50
N TRP A 14 -12.67 11.26 -9.44
CA TRP A 14 -14.05 10.87 -9.14
C TRP A 14 -14.46 11.26 -7.71
N LEU A 15 -13.59 11.05 -6.73
CA LEU A 15 -13.83 11.48 -5.35
C LEU A 15 -14.03 13.00 -5.29
N ARG A 16 -13.16 13.77 -5.96
CA ARG A 16 -13.27 15.22 -6.08
C ARG A 16 -14.61 15.65 -6.68
N GLN A 17 -15.01 15.06 -7.81
CA GLN A 17 -16.26 15.38 -8.49
C GLN A 17 -17.48 15.13 -7.59
N ASN A 18 -17.53 14.04 -6.83
CA ASN A 18 -18.62 13.76 -5.89
C ASN A 18 -18.70 14.83 -4.79
N ILE A 19 -17.56 15.24 -4.23
CA ILE A 19 -17.52 16.31 -3.22
C ILE A 19 -18.03 17.65 -3.82
N GLU A 20 -17.69 17.96 -5.06
CA GLU A 20 -18.17 19.16 -5.77
C GLU A 20 -19.69 19.12 -6.01
N LEU A 21 -20.25 17.95 -6.34
CA LEU A 21 -21.71 17.77 -6.48
C LEU A 21 -22.42 17.94 -5.13
N GLU A 22 -21.85 17.41 -4.03
CA GLU A 22 -22.36 17.67 -2.69
C GLU A 22 -22.34 19.15 -2.34
N ALA A 23 -21.31 19.90 -2.72
CA ALA A 23 -21.23 21.34 -2.52
C ALA A 23 -22.38 22.11 -3.18
N GLN A 24 -22.78 21.72 -4.39
CA GLN A 24 -23.93 22.32 -5.09
C GLN A 24 -25.23 22.05 -4.34
N SER A 25 -25.41 20.84 -3.81
CA SER A 25 -26.58 20.49 -3.00
C SER A 25 -26.61 21.26 -1.68
N ILE A 26 -25.46 21.43 -1.03
CA ILE A 26 -25.31 22.23 0.21
C ILE A 26 -25.70 23.69 -0.03
N ALA A 27 -25.35 24.27 -1.16
CA ALA A 27 -25.67 25.65 -1.51
C ALA A 27 -27.19 25.92 -1.54
N SER A 28 -28.02 24.90 -1.80
CA SER A 28 -29.46 24.98 -1.82
C SER A 28 -30.14 24.95 -0.44
N LEU A 29 -29.40 24.64 0.66
CA LEU A 29 -29.95 24.55 2.00
C LEU A 29 -30.32 25.92 2.54
N SER A 30 -31.50 25.99 3.17
CA SER A 30 -32.05 27.22 3.78
C SER A 30 -31.47 27.56 5.15
N ALA A 31 -30.94 26.59 5.88
CA ALA A 31 -30.44 26.73 7.25
C ALA A 31 -29.01 27.33 7.26
N GLY A 32 -28.89 28.61 7.63
CA GLY A 32 -27.66 29.39 7.52
C GLY A 32 -26.44 28.79 8.26
N GLN A 33 -26.57 28.38 9.53
CA GLN A 33 -25.45 27.81 10.31
C GLN A 33 -25.03 26.43 9.79
N LEU A 34 -25.99 25.57 9.48
CA LEU A 34 -25.73 24.24 8.92
C LEU A 34 -25.02 24.38 7.57
N ARG A 35 -25.53 25.20 6.68
CA ARG A 35 -24.92 25.48 5.38
C ARG A 35 -23.49 25.97 5.53
N ALA A 36 -23.23 26.94 6.42
CA ALA A 36 -21.88 27.45 6.65
C ALA A 36 -20.91 26.38 7.16
N ARG A 37 -21.36 25.49 8.07
CA ARG A 37 -20.57 24.36 8.56
C ARG A 37 -20.25 23.37 7.44
N MET A 38 -21.25 22.95 6.68
CA MET A 38 -21.09 21.99 5.57
C MET A 38 -20.23 22.57 4.45
N THR A 39 -20.35 23.85 4.13
CA THR A 39 -19.49 24.52 3.14
C THR A 39 -18.02 24.48 3.57
N ARG A 40 -17.71 24.79 4.84
CA ARG A 40 -16.33 24.71 5.35
C ARG A 40 -15.79 23.29 5.34
N TYR A 41 -16.61 22.31 5.75
CA TYR A 41 -16.20 20.91 5.72
C TYR A 41 -15.92 20.42 4.30
N ASN A 42 -16.78 20.74 3.35
CA ASN A 42 -16.63 20.39 1.95
C ASN A 42 -15.36 21.02 1.33
N ALA A 43 -15.09 22.30 1.65
CA ALA A 43 -13.84 22.94 1.22
C ALA A 43 -12.60 22.24 1.78
N ALA A 44 -12.64 21.78 3.03
CA ALA A 44 -11.55 21.01 3.63
C ALA A 44 -11.37 19.64 2.97
N LEU A 45 -12.46 18.95 2.61
CA LEU A 45 -12.39 17.70 1.83
C LEU A 45 -11.74 17.91 0.46
N LEU A 46 -12.11 18.98 -0.26
CA LEU A 46 -11.51 19.29 -1.56
C LEU A 46 -10.00 19.55 -1.42
N ALA A 47 -9.60 20.33 -0.43
CA ALA A 47 -8.18 20.61 -0.17
C ALA A 47 -7.40 19.32 0.15
N ALA A 48 -7.98 18.39 0.92
CA ALA A 48 -7.37 17.12 1.24
C ALA A 48 -7.26 16.19 0.01
N VAL A 49 -8.26 16.19 -0.88
CA VAL A 49 -8.21 15.46 -2.17
C VAL A 49 -7.11 16.03 -3.08
N ASP A 50 -6.94 17.36 -3.10
CA ASP A 50 -5.88 18.00 -3.89
C ASP A 50 -4.48 17.70 -3.32
N ALA A 51 -4.35 17.65 -1.99
CA ALA A 51 -3.11 17.20 -1.35
C ALA A 51 -2.76 15.76 -1.74
N ASN A 52 -3.73 14.84 -1.68
CA ASN A 52 -3.53 13.46 -2.14
C ASN A 52 -3.21 13.38 -3.64
N ALA A 53 -3.77 14.25 -4.49
CA ALA A 53 -3.41 14.31 -5.92
C ALA A 53 -1.92 14.63 -6.10
N SER A 54 -1.39 15.60 -5.36
CA SER A 54 0.03 15.95 -5.40
C SER A 54 0.94 14.80 -4.94
N VAL A 55 0.49 14.00 -3.98
CA VAL A 55 1.21 12.77 -3.58
C VAL A 55 1.17 11.73 -4.71
N LEU A 56 0.04 11.55 -5.40
CA LEU A 56 -0.02 10.65 -6.56
C LEU A 56 0.93 11.08 -7.67
N ASP A 57 1.02 12.40 -7.94
CA ASP A 57 1.98 12.95 -8.91
C ASP A 57 3.41 12.60 -8.53
N THR A 58 3.72 12.64 -7.26
CA THR A 58 5.05 12.29 -6.73
C THR A 58 5.32 10.79 -6.84
N LEU A 59 4.36 9.94 -6.46
CA LEU A 59 4.51 8.48 -6.45
C LEU A 59 4.53 7.85 -7.85
N TYR A 60 3.73 8.39 -8.79
CA TYR A 60 3.45 7.73 -10.06
C TYR A 60 3.61 8.64 -11.29
N GLY A 61 3.96 9.90 -11.08
CA GLY A 61 4.00 10.93 -12.10
C GLY A 61 2.64 11.60 -12.36
N PRO A 62 2.65 12.80 -12.97
CA PRO A 62 1.43 13.57 -13.24
C PRO A 62 0.48 12.82 -14.18
N PRO A 63 -0.84 13.09 -14.09
CA PRO A 63 -1.80 12.52 -15.01
C PRO A 63 -1.51 12.98 -16.43
N PRO A 64 -1.72 12.11 -17.44
CA PRO A 64 -1.60 12.55 -18.83
C PRO A 64 -2.58 13.71 -19.12
N SER A 65 -2.16 14.64 -19.98
CA SER A 65 -2.88 15.88 -20.34
C SER A 65 -4.09 15.61 -21.24
N TRP A 66 -5.12 14.92 -20.75
CA TRP A 66 -6.38 14.70 -21.47
C TRP A 66 -7.57 14.97 -20.56
N SER A 67 -8.60 15.61 -21.15
CA SER A 67 -9.86 15.89 -20.47
C SER A 67 -10.54 14.58 -20.05
N TRP A 68 -11.02 14.53 -18.80
CA TRP A 68 -11.79 13.42 -18.26
C TRP A 68 -13.06 13.19 -19.07
N PRO A 69 -13.24 12.06 -19.78
CA PRO A 69 -14.55 11.71 -20.29
C PRO A 69 -15.46 11.42 -19.11
N THR A 70 -16.72 11.82 -19.20
CA THR A 70 -17.77 11.53 -18.23
C THR A 70 -17.69 10.04 -17.84
N LEU A 71 -17.42 9.76 -16.57
CA LEU A 71 -17.06 8.43 -16.10
C LEU A 71 -18.23 7.46 -16.18
N THR A 72 -18.23 6.62 -17.18
CA THR A 72 -18.73 5.25 -17.02
C THR A 72 -17.54 4.42 -16.54
N LEU A 73 -17.61 3.93 -15.31
CA LEU A 73 -16.56 3.09 -14.70
C LEU A 73 -16.53 1.71 -15.36
N PRO A 74 -15.56 1.34 -16.16
CA PRO A 74 -15.31 -0.03 -16.49
C PRO A 74 -14.24 -0.58 -15.53
N TRP A 75 -14.63 -0.82 -14.29
CA TRP A 75 -13.89 -1.69 -13.39
C TRP A 75 -14.36 -3.12 -13.65
N GLN A 76 -13.77 -3.80 -14.53
CA GLN A 76 -13.91 -5.24 -14.65
C GLN A 76 -12.55 -5.81 -15.00
N SER A 77 -11.67 -5.86 -14.02
CA SER A 77 -10.68 -6.94 -14.01
C SER A 77 -11.43 -8.24 -13.70
N THR A 78 -11.00 -9.31 -14.32
CA THR A 78 -11.53 -10.65 -14.06
C THR A 78 -11.15 -11.14 -12.64
N ASP A 79 -10.32 -10.42 -11.93
CA ASP A 79 -9.91 -10.70 -10.56
C ASP A 79 -10.22 -9.51 -9.64
N ARG A 80 -11.38 -9.57 -8.96
CA ARG A 80 -11.85 -8.54 -8.02
C ARG A 80 -10.88 -8.26 -6.89
N ASN A 81 -10.07 -9.22 -6.47
CA ASN A 81 -9.15 -9.05 -5.36
C ASN A 81 -7.99 -8.13 -5.77
N VAL A 82 -7.45 -8.30 -6.98
CA VAL A 82 -6.38 -7.42 -7.49
C VAL A 82 -6.86 -5.98 -7.62
N ASP A 83 -8.11 -5.77 -8.06
CA ASP A 83 -8.67 -4.42 -8.18
C ASP A 83 -8.83 -3.72 -6.82
N ILE A 84 -9.21 -4.45 -5.78
CA ILE A 84 -9.32 -3.92 -4.42
C ILE A 84 -7.95 -3.43 -3.92
N TYR A 85 -6.89 -4.22 -4.10
CA TYR A 85 -5.54 -3.86 -3.62
C TYR A 85 -4.85 -2.79 -4.47
N ASN A 86 -5.23 -2.65 -5.74
CA ASN A 86 -4.81 -1.54 -6.59
C ASN A 86 -5.68 -0.28 -6.41
N GLY A 87 -6.74 -0.35 -5.59
CA GLY A 87 -7.63 0.77 -5.35
C GLY A 87 -6.97 1.87 -4.51
N LEU A 88 -7.36 3.12 -4.78
CA LEU A 88 -6.81 4.32 -4.13
C LEU A 88 -6.90 4.25 -2.61
N GLY A 89 -8.06 3.88 -2.07
CA GLY A 89 -8.26 3.75 -0.63
C GLY A 89 -7.37 2.68 0.00
N SER A 90 -7.11 1.57 -0.70
CA SER A 90 -6.16 0.54 -0.24
C SER A 90 -4.74 1.10 -0.17
N VAL A 91 -4.30 1.82 -1.20
CA VAL A 91 -2.97 2.46 -1.24
C VAL A 91 -2.77 3.40 -0.05
N TRP A 92 -3.74 4.29 0.20
CA TRP A 92 -3.65 5.25 1.31
C TRP A 92 -3.64 4.58 2.67
N ARG A 93 -4.50 3.58 2.89
CA ARG A 93 -4.56 2.86 4.18
C ARG A 93 -3.29 2.07 4.47
N HIS A 94 -2.72 1.39 3.49
CA HIS A 94 -1.46 0.67 3.67
C HIS A 94 -0.29 1.63 3.88
N LEU A 95 -0.23 2.73 3.13
CA LEU A 95 0.79 3.76 3.32
C LEU A 95 0.71 4.35 4.73
N ALA A 96 -0.50 4.69 5.20
CA ALA A 96 -0.70 5.17 6.56
C ALA A 96 -0.30 4.14 7.62
N LYS A 97 -0.71 2.88 7.47
CA LYS A 97 -0.40 1.79 8.41
C LYS A 97 1.09 1.51 8.51
N ASP A 98 1.78 1.47 7.39
CA ASP A 98 3.15 0.96 7.32
C ASP A 98 4.19 2.09 7.46
N TRP A 99 3.88 3.31 7.01
CA TRP A 99 4.86 4.38 6.86
C TRP A 99 4.51 5.69 7.57
N SER A 100 3.41 5.77 8.33
CA SER A 100 3.20 6.86 9.28
C SER A 100 3.63 6.46 10.69
N ALA A 101 4.00 7.45 11.51
CA ALA A 101 4.37 7.21 12.90
C ALA A 101 3.22 6.58 13.70
N GLU A 102 1.99 7.04 13.46
CA GLU A 102 0.78 6.54 14.12
C GLU A 102 0.48 5.09 13.73
N GLY A 103 0.48 4.78 12.42
CA GLY A 103 0.18 3.44 11.92
C GLY A 103 1.27 2.44 12.28
N HIS A 104 2.52 2.82 12.07
CA HIS A 104 3.65 1.94 12.37
C HIS A 104 3.81 1.67 13.87
N SER A 105 3.38 2.57 14.75
CA SER A 105 3.39 2.31 16.20
C SER A 105 2.62 1.05 16.58
N GLY A 106 1.51 0.73 15.88
CA GLY A 106 0.73 -0.50 16.06
C GLY A 106 1.35 -1.74 15.41
N MET A 107 2.27 -1.57 14.45
CA MET A 107 2.89 -2.66 13.71
C MET A 107 4.29 -3.02 14.20
N ARG A 108 4.95 -2.12 14.94
CA ARG A 108 6.37 -2.22 15.34
C ARG A 108 6.68 -3.54 16.05
N ASP A 109 5.91 -3.88 17.06
CA ASP A 109 6.15 -5.08 17.86
C ASP A 109 5.95 -6.34 17.04
N LEU A 110 4.95 -6.35 16.15
CA LEU A 110 4.70 -7.48 15.24
C LEU A 110 5.85 -7.63 14.26
N ASN A 111 6.27 -6.56 13.62
CA ASN A 111 7.38 -6.59 12.66
C ASN A 111 8.69 -7.03 13.33
N ALA A 112 9.00 -6.49 14.51
CA ALA A 112 10.18 -6.89 15.28
C ALA A 112 10.13 -8.38 15.65
N ARG A 113 8.97 -8.88 16.07
CA ARG A 113 8.78 -10.29 16.39
C ARG A 113 8.94 -11.19 15.17
N LEU A 114 8.35 -10.84 14.04
CA LEU A 114 8.50 -11.59 12.78
C LEU A 114 9.96 -11.62 12.34
N THR A 115 10.65 -10.49 12.40
CA THR A 115 12.09 -10.39 12.07
C THR A 115 12.93 -11.30 12.98
N SER A 116 12.65 -11.31 14.30
CA SER A 116 13.32 -12.22 15.25
C SER A 116 13.06 -13.69 14.91
N MET A 117 11.81 -14.05 14.62
CA MET A 117 11.46 -15.43 14.25
C MET A 117 12.17 -15.88 12.98
N ILE A 118 12.27 -15.02 11.96
CA ILE A 118 13.03 -15.29 10.73
C ILE A 118 14.49 -15.53 11.06
N SER A 119 15.11 -14.67 11.88
CA SER A 119 16.50 -14.77 12.30
C SER A 119 16.77 -16.08 13.07
N ASP A 120 15.85 -16.45 13.98
CA ASP A 120 15.97 -17.69 14.78
C ASP A 120 15.85 -18.93 13.89
N GLU A 121 14.94 -18.93 12.92
CA GLU A 121 14.75 -20.03 11.96
C GLU A 121 16.00 -20.21 11.10
N LEU A 122 16.56 -19.11 10.57
CA LEU A 122 17.79 -19.16 9.79
C LEU A 122 18.97 -19.68 10.59
N ARG A 123 19.10 -19.29 11.85
CA ARG A 123 20.18 -19.80 12.73
C ARG A 123 20.04 -21.29 13.08
N SER A 124 18.81 -21.75 13.27
CA SER A 124 18.53 -23.12 13.71
C SER A 124 18.73 -24.16 12.61
N ASN A 125 18.48 -23.77 11.34
CA ASN A 125 18.51 -24.72 10.22
C ASN A 125 19.84 -24.74 9.46
N ALA A 126 20.92 -24.12 9.98
CA ALA A 126 22.25 -24.04 9.36
C ALA A 126 22.15 -23.68 7.88
N PRO A 127 21.73 -22.47 7.55
CA PRO A 127 21.39 -22.08 6.19
C PRO A 127 22.61 -22.17 5.25
N SER A 128 22.33 -22.11 3.96
CA SER A 128 23.33 -21.86 2.92
C SER A 128 24.19 -20.64 3.28
N SER A 129 25.34 -20.50 2.66
CA SER A 129 26.23 -19.34 2.85
C SER A 129 25.55 -17.99 2.51
N SER A 130 24.39 -18.02 1.87
CA SER A 130 23.54 -16.86 1.54
C SER A 130 22.06 -17.27 1.66
N PRO A 131 21.47 -17.15 2.85
CA PRO A 131 20.08 -17.57 3.08
C PRO A 131 19.10 -16.69 2.32
N THR A 132 17.99 -17.29 1.90
CA THR A 132 16.93 -16.62 1.13
C THR A 132 15.61 -16.57 1.93
N VAL A 133 15.09 -15.35 2.11
CA VAL A 133 13.82 -15.06 2.79
C VAL A 133 12.80 -14.56 1.79
N LEU A 134 11.65 -15.23 1.70
CA LEU A 134 10.52 -14.79 0.87
C LEU A 134 9.41 -14.20 1.74
N LEU A 135 8.92 -13.01 1.36
CA LEU A 135 7.84 -12.27 2.00
C LEU A 135 6.69 -12.02 0.98
N PRO A 136 5.80 -13.02 0.79
CA PRO A 136 4.65 -12.85 -0.11
C PRO A 136 3.64 -11.88 0.48
N GLY A 137 3.02 -11.03 -0.38
CA GLY A 137 2.09 -10.00 0.05
C GLY A 137 2.79 -8.88 0.81
N CYS A 138 3.98 -8.46 0.34
CA CYS A 138 4.79 -7.45 1.03
C CYS A 138 4.18 -6.05 1.03
N GLY A 139 3.13 -5.79 0.26
CA GLY A 139 2.40 -4.52 0.20
C GLY A 139 3.31 -3.33 -0.09
N THR A 140 3.30 -2.34 0.80
CA THR A 140 4.15 -1.14 0.72
C THR A 140 5.60 -1.36 1.17
N GLY A 141 6.01 -2.62 1.41
CA GLY A 141 7.39 -3.03 1.57
C GLY A 141 8.03 -2.78 2.94
N ARG A 142 7.29 -2.26 3.94
CA ARG A 142 7.87 -1.91 5.25
C ARG A 142 8.52 -3.09 5.96
N LEU A 143 7.80 -4.21 6.13
CA LEU A 143 8.34 -5.40 6.79
C LEU A 143 9.54 -5.97 6.01
N ALA A 144 9.46 -5.98 4.67
CA ALA A 144 10.55 -6.49 3.83
C ALA A 144 11.83 -5.65 4.00
N TRP A 145 11.69 -4.33 4.09
CA TRP A 145 12.79 -3.41 4.38
C TRP A 145 13.39 -3.64 5.78
N GLU A 146 12.56 -3.76 6.82
CA GLU A 146 13.03 -4.00 8.19
C GLU A 146 13.77 -5.33 8.32
N VAL A 147 13.27 -6.40 7.68
CA VAL A 147 13.93 -7.71 7.62
C VAL A 147 15.27 -7.61 6.88
N ALA A 148 15.31 -6.93 5.73
CA ALA A 148 16.55 -6.77 4.96
C ALA A 148 17.62 -5.97 5.70
N CYS A 149 17.21 -4.93 6.44
CA CYS A 149 18.12 -4.16 7.30
C CYS A 149 18.66 -4.97 8.47
N ALA A 150 17.83 -5.82 9.07
CA ALA A 150 18.20 -6.64 10.22
C ALA A 150 19.06 -7.87 9.85
N LEU A 151 18.95 -8.36 8.61
CA LEU A 151 19.60 -9.57 8.12
C LEU A 151 20.40 -9.28 6.83
N PRO A 152 21.50 -8.52 6.91
CA PRO A 152 22.24 -8.09 5.72
C PRO A 152 22.88 -9.24 4.94
N GLU A 153 23.08 -10.41 5.57
CA GLU A 153 23.61 -11.64 4.96
C GLU A 153 22.55 -12.42 4.16
N ALA A 154 21.27 -12.17 4.42
CA ALA A 154 20.15 -12.85 3.75
C ALA A 154 19.72 -12.12 2.48
N SER A 155 19.37 -12.87 1.43
CA SER A 155 18.65 -12.32 0.28
C SER A 155 17.16 -12.24 0.62
N VAL A 156 16.58 -11.05 0.64
CA VAL A 156 15.18 -10.81 0.97
C VAL A 156 14.39 -10.50 -0.28
N ILE A 157 13.35 -11.30 -0.55
CA ILE A 157 12.47 -11.16 -1.71
C ILE A 157 11.06 -10.83 -1.21
N GLY A 158 10.62 -9.60 -1.44
CA GLY A 158 9.23 -9.19 -1.23
C GLY A 158 8.43 -9.35 -2.53
N THR A 159 7.28 -10.00 -2.47
CA THR A 159 6.40 -10.13 -3.64
C THR A 159 5.02 -9.59 -3.37
N ASP A 160 4.40 -8.97 -4.36
CA ASP A 160 3.01 -8.53 -4.30
C ASP A 160 2.35 -8.60 -5.68
N VAL A 161 1.03 -8.74 -5.70
CA VAL A 161 0.22 -8.71 -6.94
C VAL A 161 -0.18 -7.28 -7.32
N SER A 162 -0.05 -6.33 -6.39
CA SER A 162 -0.42 -4.94 -6.57
C SER A 162 0.76 -4.10 -7.06
N GLU A 163 0.72 -3.73 -8.34
CA GLU A 163 1.69 -2.77 -8.89
C GLU A 163 1.63 -1.42 -8.16
N ALA A 164 0.44 -1.02 -7.68
CA ALA A 164 0.25 0.20 -6.91
C ALA A 164 1.02 0.14 -5.59
N GLN A 165 0.86 -0.93 -4.81
CA GLN A 165 1.56 -1.10 -3.53
C GLN A 165 3.09 -1.12 -3.72
N LEU A 166 3.58 -1.86 -4.72
CA LEU A 166 5.00 -1.91 -5.04
C LEU A 166 5.55 -0.57 -5.54
N GLY A 167 4.72 0.24 -6.22
CA GLY A 167 5.07 1.62 -6.59
C GLY A 167 5.32 2.48 -5.36
N VAL A 168 4.42 2.43 -4.37
CA VAL A 168 4.62 3.07 -3.06
C VAL A 168 5.89 2.56 -2.38
N ALA A 169 6.07 1.23 -2.30
CA ALA A 169 7.22 0.62 -1.65
C ALA A 169 8.55 1.17 -2.21
N ARG A 170 8.69 1.19 -3.54
CA ARG A 170 9.89 1.70 -4.21
C ARG A 170 10.13 3.18 -3.89
N HIS A 171 9.07 3.99 -3.87
CA HIS A 171 9.19 5.40 -3.54
C HIS A 171 9.59 5.62 -2.07
N MET A 172 8.93 4.93 -1.14
CA MET A 172 9.25 5.04 0.30
C MET A 172 10.69 4.61 0.58
N LEU A 173 11.17 3.55 -0.06
CA LEU A 173 12.57 3.09 0.08
C LEU A 173 13.58 4.10 -0.47
N ALA A 174 13.21 4.93 -1.42
CA ALA A 174 14.06 5.98 -1.98
C ALA A 174 13.98 7.31 -1.22
N CYS A 175 13.04 7.47 -0.27
CA CYS A 175 12.88 8.72 0.48
C CYS A 175 14.10 9.01 1.36
N THR A 176 14.59 10.25 1.27
CA THR A 176 15.73 10.75 2.03
C THR A 176 15.35 11.59 3.23
N GLU A 177 14.08 12.00 3.34
CA GLU A 177 13.57 12.86 4.41
C GLU A 177 12.30 12.27 5.01
N PRO A 178 12.23 12.09 6.35
CA PRO A 178 11.01 11.73 7.04
C PRO A 178 9.95 12.81 6.86
N GLY A 179 8.67 12.40 6.75
CA GLY A 179 7.56 13.32 6.63
C GLY A 179 7.52 14.14 5.34
N SER A 180 8.27 13.71 4.31
CA SER A 180 8.35 14.43 3.02
C SER A 180 7.03 14.49 2.26
N LEU A 181 6.08 13.62 2.57
CA LEU A 181 4.73 13.61 2.00
C LEU A 181 3.68 13.71 3.09
N THR A 182 2.55 14.36 2.78
CA THR A 182 1.37 14.40 3.65
C THR A 182 0.20 13.74 2.94
N VAL A 183 -0.41 12.73 3.56
CA VAL A 183 -1.54 11.98 3.01
C VAL A 183 -2.78 12.11 3.89
N HIS A 184 -3.95 12.06 3.25
CA HIS A 184 -5.25 12.00 3.91
C HIS A 184 -5.90 10.65 3.58
N PRO A 185 -5.62 9.60 4.37
CA PRO A 185 -5.92 8.22 3.97
C PRO A 185 -7.39 7.81 4.09
N TRP A 186 -8.23 8.63 4.76
CA TRP A 186 -9.59 8.25 5.14
C TRP A 186 -10.68 8.97 4.35
N LEU A 187 -10.35 9.68 3.28
CA LEU A 187 -11.31 10.51 2.54
C LEU A 187 -12.45 9.73 1.89
N ASP A 188 -12.19 8.49 1.47
CA ASP A 188 -13.18 7.57 0.90
C ASP A 188 -14.00 6.80 1.96
N GLU A 189 -13.60 6.88 3.24
CA GLU A 189 -14.20 6.15 4.36
C GLU A 189 -15.23 7.00 5.13
N SER A 190 -16.38 7.27 4.53
CA SER A 190 -17.42 8.07 5.19
C SER A 190 -18.12 7.36 6.37
N ARG A 191 -18.07 6.02 6.42
CA ARG A 191 -18.83 5.21 7.39
C ARG A 191 -18.06 4.88 8.67
N ASN A 192 -16.74 4.75 8.58
CA ASN A 192 -15.88 4.27 9.67
C ASN A 192 -15.20 5.40 10.45
N ASN A 193 -15.47 6.65 10.08
CA ASN A 193 -14.92 7.80 10.78
C ASN A 193 -15.94 8.34 11.79
N ALA A 194 -15.53 8.43 13.06
CA ALA A 194 -16.39 8.91 14.15
C ALA A 194 -16.67 10.41 14.05
N THR A 195 -15.80 11.18 13.41
CA THR A 195 -15.91 12.64 13.27
C THR A 195 -15.44 13.12 11.90
N ASP A 196 -15.88 14.33 11.52
CA ASP A 196 -15.37 15.03 10.33
C ASP A 196 -13.84 15.18 10.39
N GLN A 197 -13.31 15.44 11.58
CA GLN A 197 -11.87 15.63 11.80
C GLN A 197 -11.08 14.33 11.57
N SER A 198 -11.59 13.18 12.01
CA SER A 198 -10.91 11.90 11.78
C SER A 198 -10.84 11.54 10.30
N ARG A 199 -11.87 11.87 9.52
CA ARG A 199 -11.88 11.68 8.07
C ARG A 199 -10.87 12.58 7.35
N LEU A 200 -10.66 13.79 7.87
CA LEU A 200 -9.73 14.79 7.35
C LEU A 200 -8.31 14.64 7.90
N ALA A 201 -8.05 13.65 8.75
CA ALA A 201 -6.74 13.48 9.37
C ALA A 201 -5.63 13.46 8.31
N ALA A 202 -4.59 14.26 8.55
CA ALA A 202 -3.40 14.34 7.74
C ALA A 202 -2.27 13.56 8.42
N LEU A 203 -1.62 12.65 7.71
CA LEU A 203 -0.50 11.87 8.20
C LEU A 203 0.76 12.19 7.41
N ALA A 204 1.85 12.45 8.11
CA ALA A 204 3.16 12.60 7.51
C ALA A 204 3.79 11.23 7.23
N VAL A 205 4.32 11.04 6.03
CA VAL A 205 4.99 9.80 5.58
C VAL A 205 6.24 10.14 4.75
N PRO A 206 7.27 9.28 4.76
CA PRO A 206 7.48 8.19 5.70
C PRO A 206 7.85 8.67 7.12
N ASP A 207 7.59 7.86 8.13
CA ASP A 207 8.03 8.09 9.51
C ASP A 207 9.56 7.98 9.69
N VAL A 208 10.19 7.24 8.79
CA VAL A 208 11.64 7.04 8.69
C VAL A 208 12.06 7.14 7.22
N ALA A 209 13.23 7.72 6.97
CA ALA A 209 13.80 7.85 5.62
C ALA A 209 14.81 6.73 5.36
N PRO A 210 14.49 5.70 4.57
CA PRO A 210 15.46 4.65 4.20
C PRO A 210 16.65 5.19 3.39
N GLY A 211 16.42 6.22 2.55
CA GLY A 211 17.42 6.84 1.67
C GLY A 211 17.77 6.01 0.45
N ALA A 212 17.77 4.68 0.58
CA ALA A 212 17.93 3.72 -0.50
C ALA A 212 17.39 2.34 -0.07
N ALA A 213 16.98 1.55 -1.03
CA ALA A 213 16.67 0.14 -0.77
C ALA A 213 17.97 -0.60 -0.38
N PRO A 214 17.95 -1.46 0.67
CA PRO A 214 19.06 -2.33 0.98
C PRO A 214 19.47 -3.20 -0.24
N ALA A 215 20.76 -3.39 -0.46
CA ALA A 215 21.27 -4.14 -1.62
C ALA A 215 20.78 -5.61 -1.67
N ASN A 216 20.45 -6.17 -0.51
CA ASN A 216 19.92 -7.53 -0.34
C ASN A 216 18.38 -7.60 -0.45
N LEU A 217 17.68 -6.49 -0.75
CA LEU A 217 16.21 -6.45 -0.90
C LEU A 217 15.83 -6.40 -2.39
N SER A 218 14.95 -7.31 -2.79
CA SER A 218 14.29 -7.32 -4.11
C SER A 218 12.75 -7.25 -3.95
N LEU A 219 12.09 -6.33 -4.65
CA LEU A 219 10.63 -6.22 -4.69
C LEU A 219 10.12 -6.61 -6.07
N GLN A 220 9.27 -7.63 -6.15
CA GLN A 220 8.85 -8.25 -7.39
C GLN A 220 7.32 -8.32 -7.52
N LEU A 221 6.82 -7.93 -8.70
CA LEU A 221 5.41 -8.11 -9.07
C LEU A 221 5.19 -9.58 -9.44
N VAL A 222 4.17 -10.19 -8.84
CA VAL A 222 3.74 -11.56 -9.16
C VAL A 222 2.33 -11.56 -9.73
N GLN A 223 1.97 -12.63 -10.44
CA GLN A 223 0.61 -12.76 -10.94
C GLN A 223 -0.32 -13.29 -9.86
N PRO A 224 -1.63 -12.93 -9.89
CA PRO A 224 -2.61 -13.45 -8.95
C PRO A 224 -2.70 -14.97 -8.98
N GLY A 225 -2.88 -15.58 -7.81
CA GLY A 225 -3.12 -17.00 -7.65
C GLY A 225 -2.19 -17.68 -6.64
N ALA A 226 -2.73 -18.62 -5.86
CA ALA A 226 -2.01 -19.29 -4.78
C ALA A 226 -0.74 -20.02 -5.24
N ALA A 227 -0.71 -20.54 -6.48
CA ALA A 227 0.44 -21.23 -7.05
C ALA A 227 1.58 -20.29 -7.51
N ARG A 228 1.40 -18.98 -7.45
CA ARG A 228 2.33 -17.98 -7.99
C ARG A 228 2.89 -17.03 -6.93
N LEU A 229 2.93 -17.48 -5.68
CA LEU A 229 3.53 -16.74 -4.56
C LEU A 229 5.03 -16.55 -4.73
N VAL A 230 5.65 -17.50 -5.42
CA VAL A 230 7.08 -17.49 -5.73
C VAL A 230 7.26 -16.92 -7.13
N PRO A 231 8.08 -15.89 -7.32
CA PRO A 231 8.36 -15.35 -8.64
C PRO A 231 9.04 -16.39 -9.52
N ALA A 232 8.76 -16.36 -10.82
CA ALA A 232 9.35 -17.32 -11.78
C ALA A 232 10.87 -17.32 -11.74
N SER A 233 11.49 -16.18 -11.45
CA SER A 233 12.95 -16.04 -11.28
C SER A 233 13.49 -16.76 -10.04
N ALA A 234 12.65 -16.98 -9.03
CA ALA A 234 12.97 -17.65 -7.78
C ALA A 234 12.36 -19.07 -7.69
N ALA A 235 11.55 -19.48 -8.66
CA ALA A 235 10.91 -20.81 -8.68
C ALA A 235 11.90 -21.99 -8.78
N ALA A 236 13.12 -21.73 -9.27
CA ALA A 236 14.21 -22.70 -9.28
C ALA A 236 15.09 -22.63 -8.02
N GLN A 237 14.85 -21.67 -7.13
CA GLN A 237 15.64 -21.43 -5.93
C GLN A 237 14.81 -21.82 -4.70
N GLN A 238 15.35 -22.70 -3.89
CA GLN A 238 14.74 -23.10 -2.63
C GLN A 238 14.83 -21.94 -1.64
N MET A 239 13.70 -21.62 -0.95
CA MET A 239 13.66 -20.59 0.08
C MET A 239 13.98 -21.19 1.44
N ASP A 240 14.91 -20.60 2.18
CA ASP A 240 15.23 -21.03 3.54
C ASP A 240 14.09 -20.68 4.50
N VAL A 241 13.50 -19.48 4.34
CA VAL A 241 12.34 -19.03 5.12
C VAL A 241 11.28 -18.38 4.23
N VAL A 242 10.02 -18.71 4.47
CA VAL A 242 8.87 -17.99 3.91
C VAL A 242 8.05 -17.42 5.07
N CYS A 243 7.90 -16.10 5.11
CA CYS A 243 7.12 -15.41 6.13
C CYS A 243 5.96 -14.64 5.50
N THR A 244 4.75 -14.87 5.99
CA THR A 244 3.54 -14.17 5.54
C THR A 244 2.94 -13.35 6.68
N CYS A 245 2.52 -12.11 6.39
CA CYS A 245 1.86 -11.24 7.35
C CYS A 245 0.65 -10.57 6.68
N PHE A 246 -0.57 -10.77 7.22
CA PHE A 246 -1.84 -10.27 6.65
C PHE A 246 -2.03 -10.63 5.16
N PHE A 247 -1.68 -11.85 4.79
CA PHE A 247 -1.68 -12.26 3.39
C PHE A 247 -2.54 -13.51 3.12
N LEU A 248 -2.49 -14.52 3.99
CA LEU A 248 -3.17 -15.80 3.74
C LEU A 248 -4.69 -15.66 3.68
N ASP A 249 -5.27 -14.72 4.39
CA ASP A 249 -6.68 -14.37 4.39
C ASP A 249 -7.14 -13.65 3.11
N CYS A 250 -6.19 -13.10 2.35
CA CYS A 250 -6.44 -12.46 1.06
C CYS A 250 -6.56 -13.44 -0.11
N LEU A 251 -6.24 -14.72 0.12
CA LEU A 251 -6.20 -15.72 -0.94
C LEU A 251 -7.51 -16.54 -0.97
N PRO A 252 -8.03 -16.83 -2.17
CA PRO A 252 -9.26 -17.59 -2.34
C PRO A 252 -9.13 -19.05 -1.86
N ASP A 253 -7.92 -19.59 -1.84
CA ASP A 253 -7.60 -20.95 -1.38
C ASP A 253 -6.34 -20.93 -0.48
N THR A 254 -6.59 -20.83 0.83
CA THR A 254 -5.53 -20.81 1.86
C THR A 254 -4.76 -22.13 1.90
N LEU A 255 -5.39 -23.28 1.64
CA LEU A 255 -4.71 -24.58 1.65
C LEU A 255 -3.76 -24.71 0.47
N ALA A 256 -4.17 -24.23 -0.72
CA ALA A 256 -3.28 -24.19 -1.88
C ALA A 256 -2.09 -23.26 -1.62
N ALA A 257 -2.32 -22.13 -0.93
CA ALA A 257 -1.24 -21.22 -0.54
C ALA A 257 -0.23 -21.86 0.42
N VAL A 258 -0.70 -22.55 1.46
CA VAL A 258 0.17 -23.26 2.41
C VAL A 258 0.98 -24.36 1.70
N ARG A 259 0.36 -25.09 0.76
CA ARG A 259 1.08 -26.09 -0.07
C ARG A 259 2.16 -25.42 -0.94
N ALA A 260 1.85 -24.27 -1.55
CA ALA A 260 2.80 -23.52 -2.38
C ALA A 260 3.99 -23.04 -1.53
N VAL A 261 3.73 -22.50 -0.32
CA VAL A 261 4.78 -22.09 0.64
C VAL A 261 5.66 -23.29 1.02
N ARG A 262 5.05 -24.42 1.35
CA ARG A 262 5.79 -25.65 1.67
C ARG A 262 6.67 -26.10 0.50
N HIS A 263 6.16 -26.03 -0.72
CA HIS A 263 6.90 -26.42 -1.92
C HIS A 263 8.07 -25.47 -2.22
N ALA A 264 7.94 -24.19 -1.86
CA ALA A 264 9.00 -23.20 -2.01
C ALA A 264 10.18 -23.42 -1.03
N ARG A 265 9.96 -24.12 0.09
CA ARG A 265 11.00 -24.52 1.06
C ARG A 265 11.69 -25.86 0.71
N GLY A 266 11.17 -26.61 -0.27
CA GLY A 266 11.65 -27.96 -0.65
C GLY A 266 11.00 -29.06 0.13
#